data_78f46c36ab961ef6757907ddb97037cb
#
_entry.id   78f46c36ab961ef6757907ddb97037cb
#
_cell.length_a   1.000
_cell.length_b   1.000
_cell.length_c   1.000
_cell.angle_alpha   90.00
_cell.angle_beta   90.00
_cell.angle_gamma   90.00
#
_symmetry.space_group_name_H-M   'P 1'
#
loop_
_entity.id
_entity.type
_entity.pdbx_description
1 polymer ?
#
loop_
_entity_poly.entity_id
_entity_poly.type
_entity_poly.pdbx_seq_one_letter_code
_entity_poly.pdbx_strand_id
1 'polypeptide(L)'
;MLDEALRMEDIHLAYRDIAGTMFSKPRTLGFFQGEETDPQKELFSDVNLVVKRGETLCIGGGSGQGKSALLRIIAGLIRPTRGNLYYFGEYIPPERLTALEVAKRQVGMVFQNGALISNLRVRDNIALPLRYHKMGSPAEIEEKINMAMDLMRVRDEADLFPHMLSMGMQKRVAIARSWAMDPKLLLMDEPTAGLDNYNRRNLLPLIDNMRMLFKTTIIIVTHDLLISDELDCNICFVHRKSLSEPHSFDYWVNSNGEISRELFRDLRTSG
;
A
#
# COMPACT_ATOMS: atom_id res chain seq x y z
N MET A 1 -16.21 -13.01 11.71
CA MET A 1 -16.07 -13.17 10.24
C MET A 1 -16.72 -12.04 9.40
N LEU A 2 -17.72 -11.31 9.90
CA LEU A 2 -18.40 -10.25 9.11
C LEU A 2 -17.70 -8.88 9.12
N ASP A 3 -16.66 -8.71 9.93
CA ASP A 3 -15.99 -7.41 10.14
C ASP A 3 -14.56 -7.35 9.58
N GLU A 4 -14.11 -8.38 8.87
CA GLU A 4 -12.76 -8.46 8.30
C GLU A 4 -12.73 -7.88 6.88
N ALA A 5 -11.77 -6.99 6.61
CA ALA A 5 -11.46 -6.52 5.26
C ALA A 5 -10.42 -7.42 4.58
N LEU A 6 -9.41 -7.84 5.34
CA LEU A 6 -8.35 -8.73 4.89
C LEU A 6 -8.03 -9.74 5.98
N ARG A 7 -7.85 -11.01 5.58
CA ARG A 7 -7.25 -12.04 6.43
C ARG A 7 -6.23 -12.83 5.62
N MET A 8 -5.05 -12.95 6.18
CA MET A 8 -3.92 -13.73 5.67
C MET A 8 -3.62 -14.83 6.67
N GLU A 9 -3.47 -16.06 6.19
CA GLU A 9 -3.19 -17.23 7.00
C GLU A 9 -2.00 -17.99 6.43
N ASP A 10 -0.98 -18.19 7.26
CA ASP A 10 0.21 -19.00 6.94
C ASP A 10 0.86 -18.60 5.60
N ILE A 11 1.04 -17.29 5.35
CA ILE A 11 1.61 -16.83 4.11
C ILE A 11 3.11 -17.04 4.10
N HIS A 12 3.59 -17.72 3.07
CA HIS A 12 4.99 -17.94 2.74
C HIS A 12 5.32 -17.33 1.39
N LEU A 13 6.53 -16.82 1.23
CA LEU A 13 7.05 -16.31 -0.04
C LEU A 13 8.52 -16.64 -0.18
N ALA A 14 8.88 -17.36 -1.24
CA ALA A 14 10.26 -17.60 -1.63
C ALA A 14 10.74 -16.57 -2.67
N TYR A 15 12.02 -16.22 -2.68
CA TYR A 15 12.60 -15.27 -3.63
C TYR A 15 12.43 -15.70 -5.10
N ARG A 16 12.44 -17.01 -5.39
CA ARG A 16 12.21 -17.54 -6.76
C ARG A 16 10.86 -17.14 -7.32
N ASP A 17 9.84 -17.01 -6.46
CA ASP A 17 8.46 -16.72 -6.88
C ASP A 17 8.30 -15.23 -7.22
N ILE A 18 9.08 -14.35 -6.59
CA ILE A 18 9.19 -12.94 -6.96
C ILE A 18 9.79 -12.81 -8.37
N ALA A 19 10.88 -13.49 -8.63
CA ALA A 19 11.55 -13.47 -9.93
C ALA A 19 10.66 -14.04 -11.06
N GLY A 20 9.92 -15.13 -10.80
CA GLY A 20 9.00 -15.74 -11.75
C GLY A 20 7.79 -14.87 -12.09
N THR A 21 7.32 -14.04 -11.17
CA THR A 21 6.16 -13.16 -11.38
C THR A 21 6.55 -11.86 -12.10
N MET A 22 7.75 -11.36 -11.87
CA MET A 22 8.28 -10.17 -12.57
C MET A 22 8.76 -10.45 -13.98
N PHE A 23 9.12 -11.69 -14.31
CA PHE A 23 9.75 -12.05 -15.57
C PHE A 23 9.12 -13.28 -16.23
N SER A 24 7.86 -13.17 -16.66
CA SER A 24 7.41 -14.03 -17.78
C SER A 24 7.98 -13.48 -19.09
N LYS A 25 9.33 -13.66 -19.26
CA LYS A 25 10.17 -13.34 -20.44
C LYS A 25 9.88 -12.04 -21.23
N PRO A 26 10.89 -11.15 -21.44
CA PRO A 26 11.99 -11.49 -22.33
C PRO A 26 13.39 -11.34 -21.67
N ARG A 27 14.31 -12.20 -22.09
CA ARG A 27 15.75 -12.04 -21.89
C ARG A 27 16.20 -10.71 -22.50
N THR A 28 16.86 -9.90 -21.69
CA THR A 28 17.70 -8.73 -21.96
C THR A 28 17.24 -7.51 -21.18
N LEU A 29 17.86 -7.33 -20.02
CA LEU A 29 18.40 -6.05 -19.54
C LEU A 29 19.06 -6.32 -18.19
N GLY A 30 20.37 -6.44 -18.20
CA GLY A 30 21.20 -6.64 -17.03
C GLY A 30 21.28 -5.37 -16.18
N PHE A 31 20.49 -5.32 -15.12
CA PHE A 31 20.59 -4.33 -14.02
C PHE A 31 20.24 -4.94 -12.67
N PHE A 32 20.65 -6.17 -12.38
CA PHE A 32 20.79 -6.67 -11.03
C PHE A 32 22.06 -7.52 -10.96
N GLN A 33 23.21 -6.83 -10.93
CA GLN A 33 24.41 -7.38 -10.32
C GLN A 33 24.31 -7.10 -8.83
N GLY A 34 23.83 -8.06 -8.05
CA GLY A 34 23.78 -8.02 -6.62
C GLY A 34 23.36 -9.38 -6.12
N GLU A 35 24.33 -10.15 -5.62
CA GLU A 35 24.24 -11.42 -4.90
C GLU A 35 23.34 -12.49 -5.55
N GLU A 36 23.91 -13.63 -5.91
CA GLU A 36 23.19 -14.86 -6.23
C GLU A 36 22.27 -15.18 -5.04
N THR A 37 21.01 -14.76 -5.14
CA THR A 37 20.00 -15.09 -4.13
C THR A 37 19.73 -16.58 -4.26
N ASP A 38 20.06 -17.32 -3.22
CA ASP A 38 19.71 -18.73 -3.08
C ASP A 38 18.23 -18.91 -3.44
N PRO A 39 17.88 -19.68 -4.49
CA PRO A 39 16.49 -19.86 -4.93
C PRO A 39 15.58 -20.47 -3.86
N GLN A 40 16.14 -21.02 -2.78
CA GLN A 40 15.41 -21.61 -1.65
C GLN A 40 15.24 -20.62 -0.48
N LYS A 41 15.80 -19.42 -0.57
CA LYS A 41 15.72 -18.44 0.52
C LYS A 41 14.30 -17.87 0.62
N GLU A 42 13.62 -18.14 1.72
CA GLU A 42 12.32 -17.55 2.03
C GLU A 42 12.46 -16.07 2.43
N LEU A 43 11.60 -15.23 1.86
CA LEU A 43 11.41 -13.85 2.27
C LEU A 43 10.43 -13.76 3.44
N PHE A 44 9.35 -14.55 3.39
CA PHE A 44 8.36 -14.70 4.45
C PHE A 44 8.14 -16.15 4.81
N SER A 45 7.90 -16.40 6.09
CA SER A 45 7.42 -17.68 6.60
C SER A 45 6.41 -17.43 7.72
N ASP A 46 5.25 -18.09 7.61
CA ASP A 46 4.16 -18.04 8.60
C ASP A 46 3.66 -16.63 8.91
N VAL A 47 3.39 -15.82 7.85
CA VAL A 47 2.81 -14.49 8.04
C VAL A 47 1.30 -14.61 8.18
N ASN A 48 0.80 -14.18 9.34
CA ASN A 48 -0.61 -14.12 9.69
C ASN A 48 -1.00 -12.66 9.92
N LEU A 49 -2.16 -12.23 9.41
CA LEU A 49 -2.66 -10.86 9.57
C LEU A 49 -4.17 -10.83 9.43
N VAL A 50 -4.83 -10.10 10.31
CA VAL A 50 -6.25 -9.74 10.19
C VAL A 50 -6.37 -8.22 10.25
N VAL A 51 -7.08 -7.64 9.27
CA VAL A 51 -7.39 -6.21 9.22
C VAL A 51 -8.91 -6.05 9.20
N LYS A 52 -9.44 -5.25 10.12
CA LYS A 52 -10.88 -5.00 10.21
C LYS A 52 -11.33 -3.96 9.17
N ARG A 53 -12.61 -3.98 8.84
CA ARG A 53 -13.20 -2.96 7.94
C ARG A 53 -13.11 -1.57 8.56
N GLY A 54 -12.71 -0.59 7.75
CA GLY A 54 -12.53 0.80 8.17
C GLY A 54 -11.32 1.04 9.08
N GLU A 55 -10.49 0.01 9.33
CA GLU A 55 -9.24 0.14 10.09
C GLU A 55 -8.14 0.73 9.20
N THR A 56 -7.28 1.56 9.79
CA THR A 56 -5.96 1.87 9.22
C THR A 56 -4.91 1.06 9.95
N LEU A 57 -4.06 0.36 9.20
CA LEU A 57 -2.94 -0.42 9.71
C LEU A 57 -1.64 0.01 9.04
N CYS A 58 -0.63 0.33 9.84
CA CYS A 58 0.74 0.51 9.35
C CYS A 58 1.53 -0.79 9.42
N ILE A 59 2.39 -1.02 8.42
CA ILE A 59 3.36 -2.12 8.40
C ILE A 59 4.75 -1.52 8.30
N GLY A 60 5.48 -1.55 9.41
CA GLY A 60 6.83 -1.05 9.55
C GLY A 60 7.90 -2.13 9.34
N GLY A 61 9.16 -1.72 9.45
CA GLY A 61 10.32 -2.63 9.39
C GLY A 61 11.49 -2.03 8.61
N GLY A 62 12.66 -2.65 8.73
CA GLY A 62 13.88 -2.21 8.06
C GLY A 62 13.77 -2.25 6.52
N SER A 63 14.70 -1.53 5.86
CA SER A 63 14.79 -1.58 4.39
C SER A 63 15.13 -3.01 3.93
N GLY A 64 14.52 -3.46 2.84
CA GLY A 64 14.78 -4.79 2.28
C GLY A 64 14.11 -5.97 2.98
N GLN A 65 13.36 -5.76 4.07
CA GLN A 65 12.67 -6.83 4.81
C GLN A 65 11.40 -7.37 4.12
N GLY A 66 11.05 -6.88 2.93
CA GLY A 66 9.94 -7.43 2.14
C GLY A 66 8.61 -6.71 2.30
N LYS A 67 8.51 -5.58 3.02
CA LYS A 67 7.25 -4.84 3.20
C LYS A 67 6.47 -4.62 1.91
N SER A 68 7.12 -4.08 0.87
CA SER A 68 6.48 -3.88 -0.44
C SER A 68 6.10 -5.19 -1.13
N ALA A 69 6.83 -6.30 -0.86
CA ALA A 69 6.46 -7.61 -1.38
C ALA A 69 5.18 -8.12 -0.70
N LEU A 70 5.04 -7.94 0.61
CA LEU A 70 3.82 -8.26 1.34
C LEU A 70 2.62 -7.48 0.77
N LEU A 71 2.79 -6.17 0.56
CA LEU A 71 1.74 -5.34 -0.04
C LEU A 71 1.36 -5.81 -1.44
N ARG A 72 2.35 -6.24 -2.24
CA ARG A 72 2.11 -6.79 -3.58
C ARG A 72 1.40 -8.15 -3.55
N ILE A 73 1.63 -8.98 -2.53
CA ILE A 73 0.84 -10.21 -2.32
C ILE A 73 -0.62 -9.83 -2.08
N ILE A 74 -0.88 -8.88 -1.18
CA ILE A 74 -2.23 -8.40 -0.88
C ILE A 74 -2.89 -7.77 -2.13
N ALA A 75 -2.12 -7.12 -2.99
CA ALA A 75 -2.62 -6.57 -4.25
C ALA A 75 -2.80 -7.62 -5.37
N GLY A 76 -2.45 -8.89 -5.13
CA GLY A 76 -2.50 -9.95 -6.16
C GLY A 76 -1.47 -9.80 -7.27
N LEU A 77 -0.43 -8.99 -7.06
CA LEU A 77 0.68 -8.76 -7.99
C LEU A 77 1.78 -9.81 -7.85
N ILE A 78 1.88 -10.43 -6.68
CA ILE A 78 2.79 -11.54 -6.39
C ILE A 78 1.95 -12.66 -5.78
N ARG A 79 2.17 -13.89 -6.21
CA ARG A 79 1.54 -15.06 -5.62
C ARG A 79 2.39 -15.55 -4.45
N PRO A 80 1.79 -15.82 -3.27
CA PRO A 80 2.52 -16.46 -2.20
C PRO A 80 2.88 -17.90 -2.59
N THR A 81 3.98 -18.42 -2.05
CA THR A 81 4.38 -19.82 -2.23
C THR A 81 3.37 -20.76 -1.58
N ARG A 82 2.82 -20.34 -0.42
CA ARG A 82 1.83 -21.07 0.38
C ARG A 82 1.01 -20.09 1.21
N GLY A 83 -0.14 -20.52 1.69
CA GLY A 83 -1.04 -19.79 2.57
C GLY A 83 -2.31 -19.33 1.88
N ASN A 84 -3.20 -18.71 2.65
CA ASN A 84 -4.54 -18.35 2.22
C ASN A 84 -4.77 -16.85 2.37
N LEU A 85 -5.49 -16.26 1.39
CA LEU A 85 -5.94 -14.87 1.44
C LEU A 85 -7.47 -14.82 1.35
N TYR A 86 -8.04 -13.99 2.21
CA TYR A 86 -9.48 -13.71 2.25
C TYR A 86 -9.70 -12.21 2.19
N TYR A 87 -10.58 -11.77 1.29
CA TYR A 87 -10.97 -10.36 1.14
C TYR A 87 -12.45 -10.23 1.46
N PHE A 88 -12.79 -9.47 2.48
CA PHE A 88 -14.17 -9.25 2.93
C PHE A 88 -14.92 -10.55 3.23
N GLY A 89 -14.18 -11.57 3.73
CA GLY A 89 -14.69 -12.90 4.02
C GLY A 89 -14.67 -13.88 2.83
N GLU A 90 -14.31 -13.43 1.63
CA GLU A 90 -14.20 -14.28 0.45
C GLU A 90 -12.79 -14.83 0.26
N TYR A 91 -12.65 -16.13 0.19
CA TYR A 91 -11.39 -16.82 -0.10
C TYR A 91 -10.99 -16.67 -1.56
N ILE A 92 -9.72 -16.31 -1.81
CA ILE A 92 -9.11 -16.40 -3.14
C ILE A 92 -8.00 -17.46 -3.08
N PRO A 93 -8.16 -18.59 -3.78
CA PRO A 93 -7.11 -19.59 -3.84
C PRO A 93 -5.85 -19.02 -4.56
N PRO A 94 -4.64 -19.40 -4.13
CA PRO A 94 -3.39 -18.85 -4.67
C PRO A 94 -3.29 -18.94 -6.21
N GLU A 95 -3.85 -19.99 -6.82
CA GLU A 95 -3.82 -20.18 -8.28
C GLU A 95 -4.65 -19.11 -9.01
N ARG A 96 -5.67 -18.58 -8.38
CA ARG A 96 -6.56 -17.54 -8.91
C ARG A 96 -6.20 -16.13 -8.41
N LEU A 97 -5.22 -16.01 -7.52
CA LEU A 97 -4.78 -14.72 -7.00
C LEU A 97 -4.09 -13.93 -8.13
N THR A 98 -4.76 -12.93 -8.62
CA THR A 98 -4.27 -11.98 -9.64
C THR A 98 -4.73 -10.57 -9.27
N ALA A 99 -4.01 -9.56 -9.75
CA ALA A 99 -4.42 -8.16 -9.55
C ALA A 99 -5.85 -7.89 -10.03
N LEU A 100 -6.31 -8.56 -11.12
CA LEU A 100 -7.67 -8.43 -11.61
C LEU A 100 -8.70 -9.01 -10.63
N GLU A 101 -8.45 -10.19 -10.08
CA GLU A 101 -9.35 -10.81 -9.09
C GLU A 101 -9.43 -9.99 -7.81
N VAL A 102 -8.30 -9.41 -7.38
CA VAL A 102 -8.24 -8.54 -6.21
C VAL A 102 -8.94 -7.20 -6.49
N ALA A 103 -8.74 -6.60 -7.67
CA ALA A 103 -9.41 -5.37 -8.08
C ALA A 103 -10.95 -5.50 -8.12
N LYS A 104 -11.48 -6.67 -8.54
CA LYS A 104 -12.93 -6.95 -8.50
C LYS A 104 -13.53 -6.87 -7.10
N ARG A 105 -12.70 -6.99 -6.06
CA ARG A 105 -13.08 -6.84 -4.64
C ARG A 105 -12.88 -5.44 -4.10
N GLN A 106 -12.77 -4.47 -5.00
CA GLN A 106 -12.58 -3.06 -4.64
C GLN A 106 -11.33 -2.84 -3.77
N VAL A 107 -10.22 -3.48 -4.15
CA VAL A 107 -8.89 -3.23 -3.57
C VAL A 107 -8.11 -2.32 -4.52
N GLY A 108 -7.73 -1.14 -4.03
CA GLY A 108 -6.89 -0.19 -4.73
C GLY A 108 -5.44 -0.24 -4.24
N MET A 109 -4.48 0.22 -5.08
CA MET A 109 -3.06 0.30 -4.70
C MET A 109 -2.44 1.62 -5.16
N VAL A 110 -1.69 2.24 -4.25
CA VAL A 110 -0.84 3.40 -4.52
C VAL A 110 0.62 2.96 -4.42
N PHE A 111 1.35 3.07 -5.52
CA PHE A 111 2.77 2.71 -5.60
C PHE A 111 3.66 3.81 -5.05
N GLN A 112 4.84 3.44 -4.54
CA GLN A 112 5.83 4.36 -3.96
C GLN A 112 6.15 5.56 -4.88
N ASN A 113 6.32 5.35 -6.18
CA ASN A 113 6.61 6.41 -7.14
C ASN A 113 5.35 7.02 -7.79
N GLY A 114 4.15 6.77 -7.22
CA GLY A 114 2.88 7.22 -7.74
C GLY A 114 2.47 6.56 -9.06
N ALA A 115 3.40 6.07 -9.87
CA ALA A 115 3.19 5.45 -11.19
C ALA A 115 2.24 6.26 -12.09
N LEU A 116 2.38 7.60 -12.09
CA LEU A 116 1.60 8.47 -12.97
C LEU A 116 2.06 8.32 -14.42
N ILE A 117 1.11 8.39 -15.34
CA ILE A 117 1.40 8.34 -16.76
C ILE A 117 1.81 9.74 -17.20
N SER A 118 3.08 9.89 -17.61
CA SER A 118 3.74 11.19 -17.84
C SER A 118 3.13 12.02 -18.96
N ASN A 119 2.54 11.39 -19.97
CA ASN A 119 1.89 12.04 -21.10
C ASN A 119 0.38 12.25 -20.92
N LEU A 120 -0.17 11.97 -19.76
CA LEU A 120 -1.55 12.29 -19.39
C LEU A 120 -1.57 13.43 -18.38
N ARG A 121 -2.57 14.31 -18.50
CA ARG A 121 -2.83 15.36 -17.50
C ARG A 121 -3.26 14.74 -16.18
N VAL A 122 -3.23 15.51 -15.09
CA VAL A 122 -3.71 15.08 -13.76
C VAL A 122 -5.11 14.49 -13.86
N ARG A 123 -6.04 15.21 -14.44
CA ARG A 123 -7.42 14.78 -14.64
C ARG A 123 -7.50 13.44 -15.38
N ASP A 124 -6.73 13.28 -16.45
CA ASP A 124 -6.76 12.06 -17.27
C ASP A 124 -6.07 10.88 -16.58
N ASN A 125 -5.06 11.13 -15.75
CA ASN A 125 -4.49 10.11 -14.86
C ASN A 125 -5.55 9.55 -13.91
N ILE A 126 -6.36 10.42 -13.30
CA ILE A 126 -7.45 10.01 -12.38
C ILE A 126 -8.58 9.32 -13.14
N ALA A 127 -8.92 9.82 -14.33
CA ALA A 127 -9.99 9.28 -15.17
C ALA A 127 -9.67 7.89 -15.74
N LEU A 128 -8.39 7.59 -15.96
CA LEU A 128 -7.95 6.41 -16.71
C LEU A 128 -8.56 5.09 -16.20
N PRO A 129 -8.43 4.73 -14.90
CA PRO A 129 -9.00 3.48 -14.41
C PRO A 129 -10.53 3.46 -14.49
N LEU A 130 -11.20 4.58 -14.23
CA LEU A 130 -12.64 4.70 -14.30
C LEU A 130 -13.17 4.43 -15.72
N ARG A 131 -12.53 5.02 -16.73
CA ARG A 131 -12.86 4.84 -18.15
C ARG A 131 -12.54 3.42 -18.62
N TYR A 132 -11.37 2.89 -18.22
CA TYR A 132 -10.94 1.54 -18.60
C TYR A 132 -11.89 0.46 -18.08
N HIS A 133 -12.32 0.58 -16.82
CA HIS A 133 -13.23 -0.38 -16.17
C HIS A 133 -14.71 -0.04 -16.37
N LYS A 134 -15.04 1.02 -17.14
CA LYS A 134 -16.42 1.47 -17.42
C LYS A 134 -17.26 1.64 -16.15
N MET A 135 -16.69 2.39 -15.18
CA MET A 135 -17.23 2.56 -13.82
C MET A 135 -18.42 3.53 -13.72
N GLY A 136 -19.26 3.58 -14.73
CA GLY A 136 -20.48 4.39 -14.82
C GLY A 136 -20.65 5.10 -16.15
N SER A 137 -21.67 5.93 -16.25
CA SER A 137 -21.90 6.86 -17.36
C SER A 137 -20.80 7.94 -17.41
N PRO A 138 -20.65 8.65 -18.54
CA PRO A 138 -19.69 9.77 -18.61
C PRO A 138 -19.89 10.83 -17.51
N ALA A 139 -21.14 11.13 -17.13
CA ALA A 139 -21.43 12.09 -16.06
C ALA A 139 -21.01 11.58 -14.68
N GLU A 140 -21.28 10.31 -14.34
CA GLU A 140 -20.88 9.70 -13.07
C GLU A 140 -19.36 9.58 -12.96
N ILE A 141 -18.67 9.25 -14.07
CA ILE A 141 -17.19 9.24 -14.11
C ILE A 141 -16.64 10.64 -13.85
N GLU A 142 -17.24 11.66 -14.46
CA GLU A 142 -16.82 13.05 -14.27
C GLU A 142 -16.99 13.52 -12.82
N GLU A 143 -18.11 13.14 -12.19
CA GLU A 143 -18.37 13.41 -10.77
C GLU A 143 -17.32 12.76 -9.87
N LYS A 144 -17.00 11.48 -10.10
CA LYS A 144 -15.96 10.76 -9.35
C LYS A 144 -14.58 11.39 -9.51
N ILE A 145 -14.21 11.82 -10.71
CA ILE A 145 -12.94 12.51 -10.97
C ILE A 145 -12.89 13.82 -10.16
N ASN A 146 -13.95 14.62 -10.21
CA ASN A 146 -14.03 15.89 -9.52
C ASN A 146 -13.95 15.68 -7.99
N MET A 147 -14.69 14.71 -7.45
CA MET A 147 -14.66 14.36 -6.02
C MET A 147 -13.25 13.91 -5.59
N ALA A 148 -12.56 13.09 -6.38
CA ALA A 148 -11.20 12.64 -6.06
C ALA A 148 -10.19 13.79 -6.10
N MET A 149 -10.31 14.72 -7.05
CA MET A 149 -9.47 15.92 -7.13
C MET A 149 -9.69 16.84 -5.92
N ASP A 150 -10.93 17.04 -5.50
CA ASP A 150 -11.26 17.85 -4.33
C ASP A 150 -10.73 17.23 -3.04
N LEU A 151 -10.96 15.93 -2.85
CA LEU A 151 -10.48 15.19 -1.67
C LEU A 151 -8.96 15.32 -1.51
N MET A 152 -8.21 15.21 -2.59
CA MET A 152 -6.76 15.32 -2.58
C MET A 152 -6.24 16.74 -2.81
N ARG A 153 -7.12 17.73 -2.95
CA ARG A 153 -6.77 19.16 -3.19
C ARG A 153 -5.81 19.35 -4.37
N VAL A 154 -6.19 18.77 -5.51
CA VAL A 154 -5.42 18.85 -6.77
C VAL A 154 -6.30 19.29 -7.95
N ARG A 155 -7.41 19.99 -7.67
CA ARG A 155 -8.33 20.48 -8.71
C ARG A 155 -7.70 21.57 -9.58
N ASP A 156 -6.94 22.47 -8.97
CA ASP A 156 -6.30 23.58 -9.68
C ASP A 156 -5.21 23.08 -10.65
N GLU A 157 -4.68 21.88 -10.41
CA GLU A 157 -3.67 21.23 -11.25
C GLU A 157 -4.26 20.29 -12.31
N ALA A 158 -5.58 20.24 -12.48
CA ALA A 158 -6.28 19.28 -13.33
C ALA A 158 -5.70 19.17 -14.75
N ASP A 159 -5.28 20.29 -15.32
CA ASP A 159 -4.75 20.40 -16.69
C ASP A 159 -3.22 20.27 -16.79
N LEU A 160 -2.52 20.18 -15.66
CA LEU A 160 -1.07 20.03 -15.63
C LEU A 160 -0.63 18.58 -15.90
N PHE A 161 0.59 18.41 -16.41
CA PHE A 161 1.23 17.11 -16.56
C PHE A 161 2.03 16.73 -15.29
N PRO A 162 2.26 15.44 -15.01
CA PRO A 162 2.99 15.01 -13.81
C PRO A 162 4.35 15.67 -13.60
N HIS A 163 5.11 15.95 -14.66
CA HIS A 163 6.42 16.59 -14.58
C HIS A 163 6.37 18.08 -14.17
N MET A 164 5.17 18.69 -14.19
CA MET A 164 4.94 20.07 -13.75
C MET A 164 4.57 20.17 -12.28
N LEU A 165 4.37 19.03 -11.62
CA LEU A 165 3.92 18.94 -10.23
C LEU A 165 5.09 18.73 -9.27
N SER A 166 4.96 19.28 -8.05
CA SER A 166 5.82 18.88 -6.93
C SER A 166 5.63 17.40 -6.58
N MET A 167 6.60 16.78 -5.91
CA MET A 167 6.51 15.39 -5.48
C MET A 167 5.27 15.14 -4.59
N GLY A 168 4.96 16.07 -3.69
CA GLY A 168 3.76 15.97 -2.86
C GLY A 168 2.46 15.99 -3.66
N MET A 169 2.37 16.84 -4.69
CA MET A 169 1.22 16.87 -5.60
C MET A 169 1.11 15.58 -6.42
N GLN A 170 2.23 15.03 -6.91
CA GLN A 170 2.23 13.75 -7.62
C GLN A 170 1.70 12.62 -6.74
N LYS A 171 2.09 12.58 -5.45
CA LYS A 171 1.56 11.62 -4.48
C LYS A 171 0.05 11.77 -4.30
N ARG A 172 -0.45 13.01 -4.15
CA ARG A 172 -1.88 13.28 -4.04
C ARG A 172 -2.67 12.83 -5.28
N VAL A 173 -2.15 13.08 -6.47
CA VAL A 173 -2.76 12.62 -7.74
C VAL A 173 -2.79 11.10 -7.82
N ALA A 174 -1.72 10.42 -7.40
CA ALA A 174 -1.67 8.96 -7.38
C ALA A 174 -2.70 8.36 -6.41
N ILE A 175 -2.87 8.98 -5.24
CA ILE A 175 -3.90 8.58 -4.26
C ILE A 175 -5.30 8.87 -4.83
N ALA A 176 -5.53 10.06 -5.40
CA ALA A 176 -6.79 10.43 -6.04
C ALA A 176 -7.21 9.42 -7.12
N ARG A 177 -6.26 9.01 -7.98
CA ARG A 177 -6.50 8.02 -9.03
C ARG A 177 -6.94 6.68 -8.46
N SER A 178 -6.27 6.20 -7.41
CA SER A 178 -6.62 4.92 -6.77
C SER A 178 -7.96 5.00 -6.05
N TRP A 179 -8.20 6.11 -5.35
CA TRP A 179 -9.41 6.33 -4.57
C TRP A 179 -10.65 6.55 -5.44
N ALA A 180 -10.52 7.16 -6.62
CA ALA A 180 -11.62 7.38 -7.56
C ALA A 180 -12.34 6.07 -7.97
N MET A 181 -11.67 4.92 -7.83
CA MET A 181 -12.25 3.59 -8.05
C MET A 181 -13.17 3.11 -6.92
N ASP A 182 -13.40 3.95 -5.89
CA ASP A 182 -14.19 3.63 -4.70
C ASP A 182 -13.72 2.34 -3.99
N PRO A 183 -12.44 2.28 -3.58
CA PRO A 183 -11.88 1.09 -2.97
C PRO A 183 -12.40 0.90 -1.53
N LYS A 184 -12.78 -0.34 -1.20
CA LYS A 184 -13.06 -0.74 0.19
C LYS A 184 -11.79 -0.98 1.00
N LEU A 185 -10.71 -1.38 0.31
CA LEU A 185 -9.36 -1.55 0.86
C LEU A 185 -8.36 -0.81 -0.02
N LEU A 186 -7.62 0.13 0.56
CA LEU A 186 -6.58 0.90 -0.12
C LEU A 186 -5.22 0.55 0.44
N LEU A 187 -4.34 0.09 -0.43
CA LEU A 187 -2.96 -0.27 -0.13
C LEU A 187 -2.04 0.88 -0.53
N MET A 188 -1.16 1.32 0.37
CA MET A 188 -0.22 2.41 0.09
C MET A 188 1.22 1.97 0.37
N ASP A 189 2.07 2.01 -0.64
CA ASP A 189 3.50 1.72 -0.53
C ASP A 189 4.27 3.02 -0.37
N GLU A 190 4.78 3.30 0.85
CA GLU A 190 5.60 4.47 1.18
C GLU A 190 4.96 5.82 0.71
N PRO A 191 3.74 6.16 1.15
CA PRO A 191 3.02 7.33 0.61
C PRO A 191 3.72 8.65 0.93
N THR A 192 4.50 8.74 2.00
CA THR A 192 5.21 9.95 2.43
C THR A 192 6.69 9.97 2.06
N ALA A 193 7.21 8.89 1.45
CA ALA A 193 8.63 8.81 1.09
C ALA A 193 9.02 9.95 0.13
N GLY A 194 10.13 10.63 0.48
CA GLY A 194 10.66 11.76 -0.30
C GLY A 194 9.93 13.08 -0.10
N LEU A 195 8.95 13.16 0.80
CA LEU A 195 8.29 14.41 1.16
C LEU A 195 9.03 15.11 2.29
N ASP A 196 9.09 16.43 2.22
CA ASP A 196 9.47 17.26 3.37
C ASP A 196 8.36 17.27 4.44
N ASN A 197 8.66 17.78 5.62
CA ASN A 197 7.73 17.82 6.75
C ASN A 197 6.44 18.60 6.45
N TYR A 198 6.50 19.65 5.62
CA TYR A 198 5.33 20.44 5.26
C TYR A 198 4.38 19.62 4.38
N ASN A 199 4.90 19.01 3.31
CA ASN A 199 4.10 18.17 2.40
C ASN A 199 3.55 16.91 3.10
N ARG A 200 4.35 16.30 3.99
CA ARG A 200 3.91 15.16 4.80
C ARG A 200 2.73 15.55 5.70
N ARG A 201 2.82 16.63 6.48
CA ARG A 201 1.74 17.11 7.35
C ARG A 201 0.47 17.52 6.59
N ASN A 202 0.59 17.91 5.33
CA ASN A 202 -0.56 18.20 4.48
C ASN A 202 -1.19 16.96 3.84
N LEU A 203 -0.44 15.85 3.70
CA LEU A 203 -0.93 14.62 3.08
C LEU A 203 -1.68 13.74 4.09
N LEU A 204 -1.17 13.58 5.31
CA LEU A 204 -1.73 12.65 6.30
C LEU A 204 -3.19 12.94 6.67
N PRO A 205 -3.63 14.20 6.89
CA PRO A 205 -5.04 14.50 7.12
C PRO A 205 -5.94 14.15 5.92
N LEU A 206 -5.43 14.20 4.69
CA LEU A 206 -6.21 13.79 3.51
C LEU A 206 -6.41 12.27 3.48
N ILE A 207 -5.40 11.50 3.91
CA ILE A 207 -5.50 10.05 4.07
C ILE A 207 -6.49 9.70 5.19
N ASP A 208 -6.40 10.38 6.33
CA ASP A 208 -7.31 10.14 7.45
C ASP A 208 -8.78 10.45 7.11
N ASN A 209 -9.05 11.48 6.34
CA ASN A 209 -10.38 11.79 5.83
C ASN A 209 -11.00 10.63 5.03
N MET A 210 -10.18 9.85 4.31
CA MET A 210 -10.67 8.66 3.57
C MET A 210 -11.21 7.60 4.52
N ARG A 211 -10.54 7.37 5.65
CA ARG A 211 -10.99 6.48 6.71
C ARG A 211 -12.27 7.01 7.38
N MET A 212 -12.24 8.26 7.83
CA MET A 212 -13.29 8.85 8.64
C MET A 212 -14.60 9.06 7.86
N LEU A 213 -14.52 9.61 6.65
CA LEU A 213 -15.69 9.99 5.86
C LEU A 213 -16.23 8.82 5.01
N PHE A 214 -15.35 7.97 4.48
CA PHE A 214 -15.73 6.91 3.52
C PHE A 214 -15.58 5.51 4.10
N LYS A 215 -15.06 5.38 5.34
CA LYS A 215 -14.81 4.09 6.00
C LYS A 215 -13.94 3.15 5.17
N THR A 216 -13.05 3.72 4.36
CA THR A 216 -12.08 2.96 3.58
C THR A 216 -11.10 2.28 4.53
N THR A 217 -10.90 0.98 4.39
CA THR A 217 -9.82 0.26 5.08
C THR A 217 -8.50 0.63 4.43
N ILE A 218 -7.45 0.94 5.22
CA ILE A 218 -6.18 1.40 4.69
C ILE A 218 -5.04 0.56 5.25
N ILE A 219 -4.16 0.07 4.38
CA ILE A 219 -2.89 -0.56 4.79
C ILE A 219 -1.74 0.30 4.23
N ILE A 220 -0.88 0.79 5.11
CA ILE A 220 0.26 1.62 4.76
C ILE A 220 1.54 0.85 5.07
N VAL A 221 2.36 0.60 4.07
CA VAL A 221 3.73 0.14 4.26
C VAL A 221 4.64 1.35 4.33
N THR A 222 5.45 1.45 5.38
CA THR A 222 6.33 2.60 5.60
C THR A 222 7.56 2.27 6.46
N HIS A 223 8.62 3.07 6.29
CA HIS A 223 9.75 3.13 7.22
C HIS A 223 9.62 4.31 8.20
N ASP A 224 8.66 5.22 7.97
CA ASP A 224 8.36 6.34 8.86
C ASP A 224 7.34 5.90 9.92
N LEU A 225 7.84 5.56 11.10
CA LEU A 225 7.05 5.03 12.20
C LEU A 225 6.08 6.06 12.80
N LEU A 226 6.37 7.35 12.66
CA LEU A 226 5.52 8.43 13.19
C LEU A 226 4.16 8.53 12.46
N ILE A 227 4.04 7.94 11.27
CA ILE A 227 2.76 7.88 10.56
C ILE A 227 1.68 7.19 11.39
N SER A 228 2.04 6.12 12.11
CA SER A 228 1.07 5.40 12.94
C SER A 228 0.57 6.20 14.13
N ASP A 229 1.43 7.03 14.71
CA ASP A 229 1.06 7.97 15.76
C ASP A 229 0.17 9.11 15.23
N GLU A 230 0.58 9.74 14.12
CA GLU A 230 -0.15 10.85 13.52
C GLU A 230 -1.53 10.45 12.95
N LEU A 231 -1.71 9.20 12.53
CA LEU A 231 -2.99 8.65 12.06
C LEU A 231 -3.78 7.92 13.16
N ASP A 232 -3.28 7.90 14.40
CA ASP A 232 -3.87 7.17 15.53
C ASP A 232 -4.27 5.75 15.12
N CYS A 233 -3.32 4.99 14.61
CA CYS A 233 -3.55 3.64 14.11
C CYS A 233 -2.50 2.64 14.61
N ASN A 234 -2.86 1.36 14.57
CA ASN A 234 -1.95 0.29 14.94
C ASN A 234 -0.83 0.13 13.90
N ILE A 235 0.33 -0.34 14.38
CA ILE A 235 1.46 -0.71 13.56
C ILE A 235 1.95 -2.10 13.92
N CYS A 236 2.25 -2.91 12.92
CA CYS A 236 2.97 -4.17 13.04
C CYS A 236 4.28 -4.11 12.25
N PHE A 237 5.19 -5.03 12.51
CA PHE A 237 6.53 -5.01 11.94
C PHE A 237 6.87 -6.30 11.22
N VAL A 238 7.40 -6.16 10.01
CA VAL A 238 8.12 -7.28 9.37
C VAL A 238 9.46 -7.45 10.07
N HIS A 239 9.65 -8.57 10.73
CA HIS A 239 10.85 -8.91 11.46
C HIS A 239 11.14 -10.42 11.34
N ARG A 240 12.39 -10.79 11.02
CA ARG A 240 12.84 -12.19 10.88
C ARG A 240 11.89 -13.06 10.04
N LYS A 241 11.48 -12.56 8.88
CA LYS A 241 10.58 -13.22 7.90
C LYS A 241 9.12 -13.40 8.35
N SER A 242 8.75 -12.92 9.51
CA SER A 242 7.40 -12.98 10.06
C SER A 242 6.83 -11.58 10.26
N LEU A 243 5.58 -11.50 10.70
CA LEU A 243 4.89 -10.26 11.04
C LEU A 243 4.56 -10.28 12.53
N SER A 244 4.84 -9.18 13.23
CA SER A 244 4.43 -9.02 14.62
C SER A 244 2.93 -8.76 14.73
N GLU A 245 2.37 -8.96 15.93
CA GLU A 245 1.01 -8.51 16.21
C GLU A 245 0.91 -6.97 16.08
N PRO A 246 -0.24 -6.45 15.60
CA PRO A 246 -0.50 -5.01 15.53
C PRO A 246 -0.72 -4.42 16.93
N HIS A 247 -0.02 -3.31 17.23
CA HIS A 247 -0.18 -2.54 18.46
C HIS A 247 -0.09 -1.04 18.18
N SER A 248 -0.54 -0.20 19.13
CA SER A 248 -0.39 1.25 19.04
C SER A 248 1.08 1.68 19.03
N PHE A 249 1.34 2.88 18.52
CA PHE A 249 2.68 3.48 18.56
C PHE A 249 3.23 3.54 20.00
N ASP A 250 2.44 3.96 20.97
CA ASP A 250 2.81 4.04 22.39
C ASP A 250 3.19 2.69 22.98
N TYR A 251 2.49 1.61 22.62
CA TYR A 251 2.87 0.27 23.05
C TYR A 251 4.29 -0.06 22.58
N TRP A 252 4.62 0.20 21.32
CA TRP A 252 5.93 -0.12 20.76
C TRP A 252 7.04 0.75 21.36
N VAL A 253 6.80 2.03 21.57
CA VAL A 253 7.76 2.95 22.23
C VAL A 253 8.08 2.48 23.65
N ASN A 254 7.08 2.04 24.41
CA ASN A 254 7.24 1.69 25.83
C ASN A 254 7.58 0.22 26.08
N SER A 255 7.41 -0.68 25.10
CA SER A 255 7.70 -2.09 25.27
C SER A 255 9.21 -2.37 25.27
N ASN A 256 9.64 -3.42 25.99
CA ASN A 256 11.03 -3.85 26.08
C ASN A 256 11.36 -5.03 25.14
N GLY A 257 10.49 -5.32 24.16
CA GLY A 257 10.69 -6.37 23.18
C GLY A 257 11.88 -6.09 22.22
N GLU A 258 12.33 -7.10 21.53
CA GLU A 258 13.45 -7.00 20.59
C GLU A 258 13.18 -5.97 19.48
N ILE A 259 12.00 -6.04 18.85
CA ILE A 259 11.56 -5.10 17.81
C ILE A 259 11.59 -3.66 18.31
N SER A 260 11.07 -3.43 19.51
CA SER A 260 11.04 -2.09 20.10
C SER A 260 12.45 -1.55 20.40
N ARG A 261 13.36 -2.40 20.85
CA ARG A 261 14.76 -2.01 21.10
C ARG A 261 15.51 -1.70 19.81
N GLU A 262 15.20 -2.42 18.74
CA GLU A 262 15.87 -2.24 17.45
C GLU A 262 15.35 -1.00 16.71
N LEU A 263 14.03 -0.84 16.61
CA LEU A 263 13.39 0.17 15.74
C LEU A 263 13.10 1.50 16.43
N PHE A 264 12.97 1.52 17.76
CA PHE A 264 12.59 2.72 18.53
C PHE A 264 13.72 3.26 19.43
N ARG A 265 14.97 2.77 19.26
CA ARG A 265 16.11 3.21 20.05
C ARG A 265 16.26 4.74 20.04
N ASP A 266 16.25 5.32 18.86
CA ASP A 266 16.53 6.75 18.67
C ASP A 266 15.40 7.64 19.20
N LEU A 267 14.15 7.16 19.21
CA LEU A 267 13.01 7.88 19.76
C LEU A 267 13.01 7.93 21.30
N ARG A 268 13.61 6.92 21.96
CA ARG A 268 13.70 6.85 23.43
C ARG A 268 14.80 7.73 24.03
N THR A 269 15.80 8.09 23.23
CA THR A 269 16.93 8.92 23.68
C THR A 269 16.67 10.41 23.55
N SER A 270 15.56 10.79 22.92
CA SER A 270 15.18 12.20 22.65
C SER A 270 14.14 12.76 23.63
N GLY A 271 13.79 12.03 24.71
CA GLY A 271 12.81 12.41 25.74
C GLY A 271 13.47 12.77 27.09
#